data_0e7596c94c045483882077acd9c68550
#
_entry.id   0e7596c94c045483882077acd9c68550
#
_cell.length_a   1.000
_cell.length_b   1.000
_cell.length_c   1.000
_cell.angle_alpha   90.00
_cell.angle_beta   90.00
_cell.angle_gamma   90.00
#
_symmetry.space_group_name_H-M   'P 1'
#
loop_
_entity.id
_entity.type
_entity.pdbx_description
1 polymer ?
#
loop_
_entity_poly.entity_id
_entity_poly.type
_entity_poly.pdbx_seq_one_letter_code
_entity_poly.pdbx_strand_id
1 'polypeptide(L)'
;MLQFRLKIFANFTLGIQFMSRPSGRRPEQLRQVKITRDYTCHAEGSVLVEFGNTKVICTASVENGVPRFLRGKGEGWVTAEYGMLPRSTNSRMGREAARGKQSGRTQEIQRLIGRSLRAAVDLKQLGEHTINIDCDVIQADGGTRTASITGACVALIDAIRHLQRSKAIKGDPLIGMIASVSVGVYKGMPVLDLDYAEDSNAETDMNVVMNSKGGFIEVQGTAEAAPFSAEELTTMLELAKQGVADLVRVQQMALAQ
;
A
#
# COMPACT_ATOMS: atom_id res chain seq x y z
N MET A 1 -52.85 15.02 26.87
CA MET A 1 -51.41 15.38 26.81
C MET A 1 -50.53 14.20 26.38
N LEU A 2 -51.04 13.27 25.55
CA LEU A 2 -50.30 12.09 25.07
C LEU A 2 -50.22 11.95 23.53
N GLN A 3 -50.77 12.89 22.77
CA GLN A 3 -50.75 12.85 21.29
C GLN A 3 -49.72 13.78 20.65
N PHE A 4 -48.95 14.55 21.42
CA PHE A 4 -47.93 15.46 20.88
C PHE A 4 -46.49 14.88 20.83
N ARG A 5 -46.29 13.68 21.39
CA ARG A 5 -44.94 13.04 21.41
C ARG A 5 -44.67 12.06 20.27
N LEU A 6 -45.67 11.69 19.46
CA LEU A 6 -45.51 10.72 18.36
C LEU A 6 -45.24 11.37 16.99
N LYS A 7 -45.25 12.67 16.84
CA LYS A 7 -44.99 13.34 15.56
C LYS A 7 -43.57 13.84 15.35
N ILE A 8 -42.69 13.76 16.37
CA ILE A 8 -41.31 14.23 16.25
C ILE A 8 -40.35 13.10 15.77
N PHE A 9 -40.75 11.83 15.90
CA PHE A 9 -39.90 10.68 15.44
C PHE A 9 -40.17 10.24 14.01
N ALA A 10 -41.19 10.76 13.32
CA ALA A 10 -41.54 10.34 11.95
C ALA A 10 -40.86 11.15 10.85
N ASN A 11 -40.18 12.26 11.16
CA ASN A 11 -39.54 13.13 10.16
C ASN A 11 -38.03 13.09 10.10
N PHE A 12 -37.39 12.13 10.78
CA PHE A 12 -35.94 11.97 10.72
C PHE A 12 -35.48 10.79 9.80
N THR A 13 -36.42 10.17 9.07
CA THR A 13 -36.12 9.03 8.17
C THR A 13 -36.18 9.42 6.69
N LEU A 14 -36.21 10.69 6.36
CA LEU A 14 -36.20 11.16 4.97
C LEU A 14 -34.93 11.99 4.74
N GLY A 15 -33.89 11.36 4.15
CA GLY A 15 -32.81 12.11 3.53
C GLY A 15 -31.39 11.66 3.75
N ILE A 16 -31.11 10.49 4.35
CA ILE A 16 -29.80 9.87 4.15
C ILE A 16 -29.88 9.13 2.81
N GLN A 17 -29.76 9.86 1.74
CA GLN A 17 -29.39 9.30 0.47
C GLN A 17 -27.96 8.80 0.67
N PHE A 18 -27.80 7.53 1.02
CA PHE A 18 -26.50 6.87 1.02
C PHE A 18 -25.90 7.08 -0.36
N MET A 19 -25.00 8.07 -0.48
CA MET A 19 -24.25 8.25 -1.72
C MET A 19 -23.48 6.94 -1.94
N SER A 20 -23.97 6.14 -2.87
CA SER A 20 -23.33 4.87 -3.17
C SER A 20 -22.03 5.15 -3.91
N ARG A 21 -20.94 4.58 -3.42
CA ARG A 21 -19.68 4.49 -4.17
C ARG A 21 -19.97 3.76 -5.50
N PRO A 22 -19.27 4.08 -6.60
CA PRO A 22 -19.49 3.41 -7.89
C PRO A 22 -19.42 1.89 -7.80
N SER A 23 -18.58 1.37 -6.92
CA SER A 23 -18.41 -0.06 -6.63
C SER A 23 -19.48 -0.66 -5.72
N GLY A 24 -20.40 0.13 -5.16
CA GLY A 24 -21.37 -0.31 -4.16
C GLY A 24 -20.78 -0.60 -2.77
N ARG A 25 -19.49 -0.34 -2.55
CA ARG A 25 -18.83 -0.53 -1.24
C ARG A 25 -19.28 0.51 -0.22
N ARG A 26 -19.26 0.13 1.06
CA ARG A 26 -19.43 1.09 2.16
C ARG A 26 -18.19 1.99 2.27
N PRO A 27 -18.31 3.19 2.88
CA PRO A 27 -17.18 4.12 3.02
C PRO A 27 -15.94 3.49 3.66
N GLU A 28 -16.11 2.66 4.67
CA GLU A 28 -15.06 1.99 5.44
C GLU A 28 -14.59 0.66 4.83
N GLN A 29 -15.11 0.26 3.68
CA GLN A 29 -14.88 -1.06 3.11
C GLN A 29 -13.72 -1.08 2.10
N LEU A 30 -12.72 -1.96 2.35
CA LEU A 30 -11.70 -2.30 1.38
C LEU A 30 -12.29 -3.04 0.18
N ARG A 31 -11.60 -2.96 -0.97
CA ARG A 31 -11.77 -3.95 -2.06
C ARG A 31 -11.41 -5.34 -1.55
N GLN A 32 -11.80 -6.37 -2.27
CA GLN A 32 -11.29 -7.71 -2.00
C GLN A 32 -9.77 -7.71 -2.22
N VAL A 33 -9.02 -8.11 -1.19
CA VAL A 33 -7.56 -8.18 -1.25
C VAL A 33 -7.13 -9.63 -1.27
N LYS A 34 -6.22 -9.95 -2.22
CA LYS A 34 -5.61 -11.28 -2.33
C LYS A 34 -4.11 -11.15 -2.47
N ILE A 35 -3.37 -12.00 -1.75
CA ILE A 35 -1.91 -12.09 -1.82
C ILE A 35 -1.57 -13.54 -2.15
N THR A 36 -0.91 -13.75 -3.29
CA THR A 36 -0.43 -15.07 -3.73
C THR A 36 1.09 -15.06 -3.68
N ARG A 37 1.68 -15.88 -2.80
CA ARG A 37 3.13 -16.04 -2.65
C ARG A 37 3.67 -17.03 -3.65
N ASP A 38 4.99 -17.05 -3.80
CA ASP A 38 5.73 -17.92 -4.73
C ASP A 38 5.18 -17.84 -6.15
N TYR A 39 4.80 -16.61 -6.55
CA TYR A 39 4.14 -16.38 -7.84
C TYR A 39 5.10 -16.57 -9.02
N THR A 40 6.38 -16.21 -8.85
CA THR A 40 7.47 -16.50 -9.79
C THR A 40 8.56 -17.27 -9.06
N CYS A 41 9.37 -18.05 -9.79
CA CYS A 41 10.22 -19.08 -9.18
C CYS A 41 11.68 -18.66 -8.92
N HIS A 42 12.12 -17.45 -9.32
CA HIS A 42 13.54 -17.10 -9.25
C HIS A 42 13.90 -16.19 -8.09
N ALA A 43 13.04 -15.23 -7.73
CA ALA A 43 13.29 -14.31 -6.64
C ALA A 43 13.09 -15.01 -5.27
N GLU A 44 13.85 -14.62 -4.25
CA GLU A 44 13.76 -15.16 -2.89
C GLU A 44 12.42 -14.85 -2.22
N GLY A 45 11.78 -13.75 -2.62
CA GLY A 45 10.38 -13.45 -2.32
C GLY A 45 9.64 -13.06 -3.59
N SER A 46 8.47 -13.62 -3.82
CA SER A 46 7.66 -13.34 -5.02
C SER A 46 6.18 -13.38 -4.71
N VAL A 47 5.49 -12.29 -5.01
CA VAL A 47 4.10 -12.07 -4.63
C VAL A 47 3.33 -11.46 -5.79
N LEU A 48 2.14 -12.01 -6.10
CA LEU A 48 1.09 -11.27 -6.77
C LEU A 48 0.15 -10.70 -5.71
N VAL A 49 0.03 -9.37 -5.63
CA VAL A 49 -0.95 -8.69 -4.79
C VAL A 49 -2.07 -8.12 -5.66
N GLU A 50 -3.30 -8.33 -5.21
CA GLU A 50 -4.51 -7.88 -5.89
C GLU A 50 -5.37 -7.07 -4.92
N PHE A 51 -5.71 -5.83 -5.28
CA PHE A 51 -6.70 -4.99 -4.61
C PHE A 51 -7.86 -4.79 -5.58
N GLY A 52 -8.87 -5.66 -5.52
CA GLY A 52 -9.88 -5.73 -6.57
C GLY A 52 -9.24 -5.94 -7.95
N ASN A 53 -9.41 -4.96 -8.84
CA ASN A 53 -8.83 -5.01 -10.19
C ASN A 53 -7.37 -4.53 -10.27
N THR A 54 -6.84 -3.87 -9.24
CA THR A 54 -5.42 -3.50 -9.20
C THR A 54 -4.57 -4.74 -8.93
N LYS A 55 -3.58 -5.00 -9.80
CA LYS A 55 -2.69 -6.16 -9.72
C LYS A 55 -1.26 -5.73 -9.86
N VAL A 56 -0.41 -6.14 -8.91
CA VAL A 56 1.02 -5.84 -8.91
C VAL A 56 1.82 -7.10 -8.62
N ILE A 57 2.85 -7.37 -9.42
CA ILE A 57 3.88 -8.35 -9.07
C ILE A 57 4.91 -7.62 -8.22
N CYS A 58 5.23 -8.18 -7.05
CA CYS A 58 6.27 -7.68 -6.16
C CYS A 58 7.31 -8.80 -5.98
N THR A 59 8.55 -8.55 -6.36
CA THR A 59 9.65 -9.49 -6.10
C THR A 59 10.67 -8.88 -5.15
N ALA A 60 11.36 -9.73 -4.40
CA ALA A 60 12.45 -9.38 -3.51
C ALA A 60 13.65 -10.25 -3.82
N SER A 61 14.69 -9.64 -4.38
CA SER A 61 15.94 -10.31 -4.76
C SER A 61 17.04 -9.98 -3.76
N VAL A 62 17.74 -11.00 -3.28
CA VAL A 62 18.83 -10.85 -2.31
C VAL A 62 20.17 -10.80 -3.02
N GLU A 63 20.96 -9.78 -2.72
CA GLU A 63 22.33 -9.64 -3.18
C GLU A 63 23.30 -9.56 -1.99
N ASN A 64 24.45 -10.21 -2.13
CA ASN A 64 25.53 -10.10 -1.16
C ASN A 64 26.23 -8.74 -1.32
N GLY A 65 26.45 -8.05 -0.20
CA GLY A 65 27.06 -6.74 -0.15
C GLY A 65 26.08 -5.60 -0.20
N VAL A 66 26.59 -4.40 -0.06
CA VAL A 66 25.80 -3.16 0.06
C VAL A 66 26.40 -2.06 -0.84
N PRO A 67 25.62 -1.02 -1.17
CA PRO A 67 26.10 0.15 -1.88
C PRO A 67 27.35 0.75 -1.24
N ARG A 68 28.20 1.42 -2.03
CA ARG A 68 29.50 1.98 -1.59
C ARG A 68 29.42 2.81 -0.33
N PHE A 69 28.35 3.57 -0.13
CA PHE A 69 28.17 4.45 1.02
C PHE A 69 27.89 3.70 2.35
N LEU A 70 27.57 2.38 2.30
CA LEU A 70 27.33 1.52 3.46
C LEU A 70 28.43 0.50 3.72
N ARG A 71 29.38 0.32 2.79
CA ARG A 71 30.44 -0.69 2.95
C ARG A 71 31.23 -0.52 4.23
N GLY A 72 31.41 -1.61 4.98
CA GLY A 72 32.15 -1.63 6.24
C GLY A 72 31.39 -1.03 7.42
N LYS A 73 30.09 -0.67 7.26
CA LYS A 73 29.26 -0.18 8.37
C LYS A 73 28.51 -1.29 9.08
N GLY A 74 28.51 -2.51 8.52
CA GLY A 74 27.79 -3.65 9.08
C GLY A 74 26.27 -3.50 8.99
N GLU A 75 25.77 -2.66 8.06
CA GLU A 75 24.34 -2.41 7.84
C GLU A 75 23.93 -2.87 6.44
N GLY A 76 22.76 -3.49 6.34
CA GLY A 76 22.15 -3.88 5.08
C GLY A 76 21.42 -2.73 4.40
N TRP A 77 20.85 -3.03 3.24
CA TRP A 77 20.09 -2.07 2.46
C TRP A 77 18.83 -2.70 1.86
N VAL A 78 17.75 -1.92 1.84
CA VAL A 78 16.52 -2.26 1.10
C VAL A 78 16.24 -1.11 0.16
N THR A 79 16.13 -1.42 -1.11
CA THR A 79 15.78 -0.46 -2.17
C THR A 79 14.60 -0.97 -2.98
N ALA A 80 13.95 -0.09 -3.74
CA ALA A 80 12.80 -0.49 -4.53
C ALA A 80 12.81 0.20 -5.90
N GLU A 81 12.36 -0.57 -6.90
CA GLU A 81 11.98 -0.08 -8.21
C GLU A 81 10.47 -0.24 -8.41
N TYR A 82 9.90 0.59 -9.27
CA TYR A 82 8.48 0.57 -9.57
C TYR A 82 8.28 0.83 -11.05
N GLY A 83 7.41 0.07 -11.66
CA GLY A 83 7.04 0.28 -13.06
C GLY A 83 5.59 -0.10 -13.35
N MET A 84 5.10 0.38 -14.49
CA MET A 84 3.78 0.01 -14.99
C MET A 84 3.91 -0.60 -16.38
N LEU A 85 3.27 -1.74 -16.61
CA LEU A 85 3.20 -2.32 -17.94
C LEU A 85 2.46 -1.39 -18.90
N PRO A 86 2.82 -1.36 -20.19
CA PRO A 86 2.22 -0.44 -21.17
C PRO A 86 0.70 -0.52 -21.24
N ARG A 87 0.10 -1.67 -20.97
CA ARG A 87 -1.35 -1.89 -20.96
C ARG A 87 -1.89 -2.21 -19.57
N SER A 88 -1.21 -1.74 -18.53
CA SER A 88 -1.78 -1.78 -17.17
C SER A 88 -2.99 -0.86 -17.01
N THR A 89 -3.15 0.13 -17.87
CA THR A 89 -4.28 1.07 -17.92
C THR A 89 -5.14 0.86 -19.17
N ASN A 90 -6.29 1.52 -19.22
CA ASN A 90 -7.24 1.46 -20.36
C ASN A 90 -6.64 1.94 -21.70
N SER A 91 -5.62 2.81 -21.66
CA SER A 91 -4.86 3.25 -22.83
C SER A 91 -3.41 2.79 -22.75
N ARG A 92 -2.76 2.55 -23.89
CA ARG A 92 -1.36 2.14 -23.92
C ARG A 92 -0.43 3.29 -23.57
N MET A 93 0.36 3.10 -22.52
CA MET A 93 1.48 3.98 -22.17
C MET A 93 2.78 3.52 -22.85
N GLY A 94 3.67 4.46 -23.16
CA GLY A 94 5.03 4.11 -23.65
C GLY A 94 5.87 3.54 -22.49
N ARG A 95 6.76 2.58 -22.82
CA ARG A 95 7.74 2.09 -21.82
C ARG A 95 8.74 3.19 -21.46
N GLU A 96 8.96 3.42 -20.17
CA GLU A 96 9.94 4.42 -19.69
C GLU A 96 11.36 4.06 -20.12
N ALA A 97 11.72 2.77 -20.12
CA ALA A 97 13.00 2.29 -20.62
C ALA A 97 13.29 2.70 -22.07
N ALA A 98 12.25 2.72 -22.94
CA ALA A 98 12.40 3.18 -24.33
C ALA A 98 12.60 4.70 -24.45
N ARG A 99 12.28 5.47 -23.41
CA ARG A 99 12.50 6.92 -23.33
C ARG A 99 13.85 7.28 -22.71
N GLY A 100 14.60 6.29 -22.20
CA GLY A 100 15.90 6.50 -21.55
C GLY A 100 15.84 7.21 -20.20
N LYS A 101 14.64 7.49 -19.65
CA LYS A 101 14.45 8.10 -18.33
C LYS A 101 13.12 7.71 -17.70
N GLN A 102 13.13 7.58 -16.39
CA GLN A 102 11.92 7.41 -15.58
C GLN A 102 11.22 8.76 -15.38
N SER A 103 9.89 8.71 -15.21
CA SER A 103 9.10 9.88 -14.83
C SER A 103 9.36 10.28 -13.37
N GLY A 104 9.08 11.53 -13.04
CA GLY A 104 9.13 11.99 -11.64
C GLY A 104 8.20 11.20 -10.71
N ARG A 105 7.01 10.82 -11.21
CA ARG A 105 6.05 9.97 -10.50
C ARG A 105 6.66 8.60 -10.18
N THR A 106 7.28 7.94 -11.15
CA THR A 106 7.93 6.65 -10.96
C THR A 106 9.01 6.73 -9.89
N GLN A 107 9.90 7.73 -9.97
CA GLN A 107 10.96 7.94 -8.99
C GLN A 107 10.44 8.25 -7.59
N GLU A 108 9.36 9.03 -7.48
CA GLU A 108 8.71 9.34 -6.21
C GLU A 108 8.16 8.07 -5.57
N ILE A 109 7.43 7.23 -6.34
CA ILE A 109 6.86 5.97 -5.84
C ILE A 109 7.95 4.97 -5.42
N GLN A 110 9.02 4.84 -6.19
CA GLN A 110 10.18 4.00 -5.81
C GLN A 110 10.75 4.40 -4.45
N ARG A 111 10.96 5.70 -4.25
CA ARG A 111 11.48 6.23 -2.98
C ARG A 111 10.50 6.00 -1.82
N LEU A 112 9.21 6.15 -2.06
CA LEU A 112 8.17 5.87 -1.09
C LEU A 112 8.19 4.40 -0.66
N ILE A 113 8.17 3.45 -1.61
CA ILE A 113 8.21 2.01 -1.34
C ILE A 113 9.48 1.66 -0.54
N GLY A 114 10.66 2.05 -1.04
CA GLY A 114 11.93 1.73 -0.39
C GLY A 114 12.03 2.28 1.03
N ARG A 115 11.60 3.55 1.26
CA ARG A 115 11.59 4.15 2.60
C ARG A 115 10.62 3.45 3.54
N SER A 116 9.42 3.12 3.06
CA SER A 116 8.42 2.41 3.83
C SER A 116 8.95 1.04 4.28
N LEU A 117 9.51 0.25 3.36
CA LEU A 117 10.03 -1.08 3.64
C LEU A 117 11.22 -1.06 4.60
N ARG A 118 12.08 -0.06 4.53
CA ARG A 118 13.18 0.10 5.51
C ARG A 118 12.68 0.29 6.94
N ALA A 119 11.49 0.84 7.14
CA ALA A 119 10.88 0.95 8.47
C ALA A 119 10.41 -0.41 9.05
N ALA A 120 10.34 -1.46 8.22
CA ALA A 120 10.01 -2.82 8.64
C ALA A 120 11.24 -3.64 9.06
N VAL A 121 12.47 -3.15 8.84
CA VAL A 121 13.70 -3.94 8.96
C VAL A 121 14.76 -3.26 9.81
N ASP A 122 15.33 -3.99 10.76
CA ASP A 122 16.58 -3.61 11.40
C ASP A 122 17.75 -3.89 10.44
N LEU A 123 18.25 -2.84 9.80
CA LEU A 123 19.30 -2.94 8.80
C LEU A 123 20.64 -3.45 9.37
N LYS A 124 20.88 -3.29 10.67
CA LYS A 124 22.07 -3.84 11.33
C LYS A 124 21.96 -5.36 11.47
N GLN A 125 20.80 -5.87 11.82
CA GLN A 125 20.57 -7.30 11.89
C GLN A 125 20.50 -7.96 10.51
N LEU A 126 20.14 -7.21 9.46
CA LEU A 126 20.20 -7.68 8.08
C LEU A 126 21.68 -7.91 7.64
N GLY A 127 22.63 -7.17 8.24
CA GLY A 127 24.03 -7.23 7.85
C GLY A 127 24.26 -6.73 6.43
N GLU A 128 25.47 -6.87 5.89
CA GLU A 128 25.84 -6.35 4.56
C GLU A 128 25.18 -7.14 3.41
N HIS A 129 23.85 -7.21 3.39
CA HIS A 129 23.05 -7.71 2.29
C HIS A 129 22.19 -6.57 1.72
N THR A 130 21.95 -6.60 0.42
CA THR A 130 21.00 -5.73 -0.25
C THR A 130 19.78 -6.55 -0.64
N ILE A 131 18.58 -6.06 -0.35
CA ILE A 131 17.33 -6.61 -0.88
C ILE A 131 16.77 -5.59 -1.87
N ASN A 132 16.73 -5.98 -3.14
CA ASN A 132 16.12 -5.21 -4.22
C ASN A 132 14.67 -5.65 -4.36
N ILE A 133 13.78 -4.67 -4.26
CA ILE A 133 12.34 -4.88 -4.43
C ILE A 133 11.93 -4.35 -5.79
N ASP A 134 11.29 -5.17 -6.59
CA ASP A 134 10.71 -4.76 -7.87
C ASP A 134 9.20 -4.86 -7.81
N CYS A 135 8.51 -3.77 -8.16
CA CYS A 135 7.06 -3.69 -8.17
C CYS A 135 6.57 -3.35 -9.57
N ASP A 136 6.00 -4.34 -10.27
CA ASP A 136 5.48 -4.19 -11.63
C ASP A 136 3.96 -4.23 -11.65
N VAL A 137 3.34 -3.10 -11.98
CA VAL A 137 1.90 -3.01 -12.10
C VAL A 137 1.44 -3.68 -13.40
N ILE A 138 0.71 -4.78 -13.26
CA ILE A 138 0.12 -5.52 -14.39
C ILE A 138 -1.19 -4.88 -14.82
N GLN A 139 -2.00 -4.48 -13.83
CA GLN A 139 -3.29 -3.84 -14.04
C GLN A 139 -3.52 -2.78 -12.96
N ALA A 140 -3.91 -1.58 -13.37
CA ALA A 140 -4.15 -0.44 -12.49
C ALA A 140 -5.63 -0.10 -12.44
N ASP A 141 -6.16 -0.01 -11.20
CA ASP A 141 -7.52 0.45 -10.90
C ASP A 141 -7.53 1.20 -9.56
N GLY A 142 -6.70 2.27 -9.46
CA GLY A 142 -6.46 3.02 -8.23
C GLY A 142 -5.55 2.28 -7.22
N GLY A 143 -4.85 3.02 -6.38
CA GLY A 143 -4.05 2.47 -5.27
C GLY A 143 -2.86 1.59 -5.67
N THR A 144 -2.22 1.82 -6.82
CA THR A 144 -1.09 0.98 -7.26
C THR A 144 0.11 1.06 -6.33
N ARG A 145 0.43 2.26 -5.79
CA ARG A 145 1.54 2.44 -4.83
C ARG A 145 1.27 1.77 -3.48
N THR A 146 0.03 1.82 -3.01
CA THR A 146 -0.37 1.21 -1.73
C THR A 146 -0.40 -0.32 -1.82
N ALA A 147 -0.89 -0.87 -2.93
CA ALA A 147 -0.81 -2.29 -3.23
C ALA A 147 0.65 -2.76 -3.34
N SER A 148 1.52 -1.99 -4.01
CA SER A 148 2.96 -2.28 -4.12
C SER A 148 3.62 -2.37 -2.74
N ILE A 149 3.42 -1.39 -1.85
CA ILE A 149 4.00 -1.42 -0.49
C ILE A 149 3.51 -2.65 0.29
N THR A 150 2.20 -2.92 0.22
CA THR A 150 1.58 -4.03 0.96
C THR A 150 2.05 -5.39 0.45
N GLY A 151 2.12 -5.60 -0.86
CA GLY A 151 2.63 -6.84 -1.45
C GLY A 151 4.14 -7.00 -1.27
N ALA A 152 4.90 -5.93 -1.48
CA ALA A 152 6.35 -5.93 -1.32
C ALA A 152 6.79 -6.23 0.13
N CYS A 153 6.00 -5.86 1.14
CA CYS A 153 6.26 -6.25 2.52
C CYS A 153 6.25 -7.78 2.70
N VAL A 154 5.33 -8.49 2.06
CA VAL A 154 5.29 -9.96 2.11
C VAL A 154 6.48 -10.57 1.36
N ALA A 155 6.81 -10.06 0.17
CA ALA A 155 7.97 -10.52 -0.58
C ALA A 155 9.29 -10.28 0.20
N LEU A 156 9.43 -9.13 0.85
CA LEU A 156 10.56 -8.81 1.72
C LEU A 156 10.70 -9.79 2.89
N ILE A 157 9.58 -10.15 3.54
CA ILE A 157 9.58 -11.13 4.64
C ILE A 157 10.03 -12.52 4.14
N ASP A 158 9.59 -12.94 2.95
CA ASP A 158 10.01 -14.21 2.37
C ASP A 158 11.52 -14.21 2.03
N ALA A 159 12.05 -13.10 1.51
CA ALA A 159 13.48 -12.94 1.26
C ALA A 159 14.29 -12.95 2.58
N ILE A 160 13.82 -12.32 3.63
CA ILE A 160 14.44 -12.39 4.97
C ILE A 160 14.43 -13.83 5.50
N ARG A 161 13.32 -14.54 5.39
CA ARG A 161 13.20 -15.95 5.78
C ARG A 161 14.15 -16.84 4.96
N HIS A 162 14.37 -16.54 3.68
CA HIS A 162 15.37 -17.21 2.87
C HIS A 162 16.79 -17.03 3.43
N LEU A 163 17.18 -15.79 3.76
CA LEU A 163 18.47 -15.50 4.40
C LEU A 163 18.64 -16.21 5.76
N GLN A 164 17.58 -16.33 6.54
CA GLN A 164 17.59 -17.08 7.81
C GLN A 164 17.75 -18.58 7.57
N ARG A 165 16.99 -19.17 6.62
CA ARG A 165 17.08 -20.60 6.28
C ARG A 165 18.44 -20.99 5.73
N SER A 166 19.04 -20.13 4.91
CA SER A 166 20.41 -20.33 4.38
C SER A 166 21.51 -20.04 5.40
N LYS A 167 21.14 -19.58 6.62
CA LYS A 167 22.08 -19.17 7.69
C LYS A 167 23.00 -18.00 7.28
N ALA A 168 22.63 -17.23 6.28
CA ALA A 168 23.36 -16.03 5.87
C ALA A 168 23.25 -14.91 6.94
N ILE A 169 22.14 -14.87 7.67
CA ILE A 169 21.94 -14.00 8.83
C ILE A 169 21.59 -14.83 10.08
N LYS A 170 21.95 -14.31 11.26
CA LYS A 170 21.78 -15.05 12.53
C LYS A 170 20.55 -14.61 13.32
N GLY A 171 20.08 -13.39 13.10
CA GLY A 171 18.98 -12.77 13.83
C GLY A 171 17.67 -12.76 13.05
N ASP A 172 16.70 -12.09 13.61
CA ASP A 172 15.47 -11.71 12.93
C ASP A 172 15.45 -10.20 12.71
N PRO A 173 15.79 -9.71 11.51
CA PRO A 173 15.81 -8.30 11.23
C PRO A 173 14.39 -7.69 11.10
N LEU A 174 13.31 -8.49 11.13
CA LEU A 174 11.96 -7.98 10.97
C LEU A 174 11.49 -7.23 12.23
N ILE A 175 11.29 -5.91 12.14
CA ILE A 175 10.72 -5.08 13.20
C ILE A 175 9.20 -5.25 13.29
N GLY A 176 8.56 -5.44 12.13
CA GLY A 176 7.12 -5.66 12.00
C GLY A 176 6.64 -5.50 10.57
N MET A 177 5.41 -5.93 10.33
CA MET A 177 4.78 -5.76 9.02
C MET A 177 4.40 -4.30 8.80
N ILE A 178 4.38 -3.91 7.54
CA ILE A 178 3.82 -2.63 7.10
C ILE A 178 2.77 -2.87 6.02
N ALA A 179 1.77 -2.02 6.00
CA ALA A 179 0.80 -1.99 4.91
C ALA A 179 0.46 -0.54 4.58
N SER A 180 -0.11 -0.35 3.40
CA SER A 180 -0.49 0.97 2.90
C SER A 180 -1.87 0.91 2.27
N VAL A 181 -2.62 1.99 2.45
CA VAL A 181 -3.95 2.15 1.89
C VAL A 181 -4.16 3.59 1.43
N SER A 182 -4.98 3.78 0.39
CA SER A 182 -5.48 5.11 0.03
C SER A 182 -6.75 5.43 0.84
N VAL A 183 -6.89 6.68 1.22
CA VAL A 183 -8.11 7.26 1.77
C VAL A 183 -8.34 8.60 1.09
N GLY A 184 -9.56 9.06 1.01
CA GLY A 184 -9.83 10.35 0.39
C GLY A 184 -11.24 10.84 0.69
N VAL A 185 -11.56 12.04 0.18
CA VAL A 185 -12.91 12.57 0.21
C VAL A 185 -13.50 12.41 -1.19
N TYR A 186 -14.58 11.65 -1.28
CA TYR A 186 -15.31 11.41 -2.52
C TYR A 186 -16.76 11.86 -2.35
N LYS A 187 -17.18 12.87 -3.10
CA LYS A 187 -18.51 13.50 -3.02
C LYS A 187 -18.87 13.91 -1.57
N GLY A 188 -17.95 14.61 -0.91
CA GLY A 188 -18.11 15.10 0.46
C GLY A 188 -18.05 14.02 1.55
N MET A 189 -17.65 12.78 1.23
CA MET A 189 -17.58 11.68 2.18
C MET A 189 -16.18 11.09 2.24
N PRO A 190 -15.55 11.00 3.43
CA PRO A 190 -14.31 10.25 3.61
C PRO A 190 -14.52 8.76 3.32
N VAL A 191 -13.66 8.20 2.47
CA VAL A 191 -13.74 6.80 2.02
C VAL A 191 -12.38 6.11 2.09
N LEU A 192 -12.42 4.80 2.35
CA LEU A 192 -11.27 3.92 2.40
C LEU A 192 -11.04 3.24 1.05
N ASP A 193 -9.76 3.10 0.64
CA ASP A 193 -9.34 2.31 -0.51
C ASP A 193 -10.04 2.72 -1.82
N LEU A 194 -9.63 3.87 -2.35
CA LEU A 194 -10.19 4.43 -3.57
C LEU A 194 -9.84 3.55 -4.78
N ASP A 195 -10.84 3.15 -5.57
CA ASP A 195 -10.61 2.64 -6.92
C ASP A 195 -10.42 3.80 -7.91
N TYR A 196 -10.11 3.49 -9.18
CA TYR A 196 -9.81 4.53 -10.17
C TYR A 196 -10.99 5.48 -10.42
N ALA A 197 -12.22 4.98 -10.38
CA ALA A 197 -13.41 5.81 -10.60
C ALA A 197 -13.63 6.81 -9.46
N GLU A 198 -13.20 6.47 -8.26
CA GLU A 198 -13.23 7.35 -7.09
C GLU A 198 -12.02 8.27 -7.06
N ASP A 199 -10.79 7.72 -7.21
CA ASP A 199 -9.52 8.43 -7.19
C ASP A 199 -9.48 9.59 -8.22
N SER A 200 -9.94 9.33 -9.45
CA SER A 200 -9.96 10.33 -10.51
C SER A 200 -11.00 11.46 -10.32
N ASN A 201 -11.88 11.35 -9.35
CA ASN A 201 -12.94 12.32 -9.04
C ASN A 201 -12.96 12.69 -7.55
N ALA A 202 -11.96 12.28 -6.79
CA ALA A 202 -11.85 12.61 -5.37
C ALA A 202 -11.52 14.10 -5.17
N GLU A 203 -12.10 14.70 -4.17
CA GLU A 203 -11.79 16.06 -3.72
C GLU A 203 -10.46 16.10 -2.97
N THR A 204 -10.11 14.96 -2.35
CA THR A 204 -8.84 14.73 -1.64
C THR A 204 -8.41 13.29 -1.88
N ASP A 205 -7.13 13.09 -2.21
CA ASP A 205 -6.46 11.79 -2.22
C ASP A 205 -5.33 11.80 -1.20
N MET A 206 -5.29 10.75 -0.39
CA MET A 206 -4.26 10.56 0.63
C MET A 206 -3.80 9.12 0.67
N ASN A 207 -2.49 8.91 0.69
CA ASN A 207 -1.87 7.61 0.85
C ASN A 207 -1.24 7.52 2.25
N VAL A 208 -1.58 6.49 2.98
CA VAL A 208 -1.13 6.29 4.36
C VAL A 208 -0.37 4.98 4.47
N VAL A 209 0.83 5.03 5.05
CA VAL A 209 1.64 3.86 5.35
C VAL A 209 1.78 3.72 6.87
N MET A 210 1.45 2.55 7.38
CA MET A 210 1.54 2.27 8.81
C MET A 210 2.18 0.90 9.08
N ASN A 211 2.73 0.76 10.27
CA ASN A 211 3.19 -0.53 10.77
C ASN A 211 2.07 -1.30 11.50
N SER A 212 2.28 -2.59 11.71
CA SER A 212 1.34 -3.48 12.41
C SER A 212 1.07 -3.11 13.88
N LYS A 213 1.84 -2.18 14.45
CA LYS A 213 1.64 -1.65 15.81
C LYS A 213 0.81 -0.37 15.84
N GLY A 214 0.31 0.09 14.68
CA GLY A 214 -0.52 1.29 14.55
C GLY A 214 0.28 2.61 14.43
N GLY A 215 1.60 2.54 14.28
CA GLY A 215 2.44 3.71 14.04
C GLY A 215 2.41 4.16 12.58
N PHE A 216 2.28 5.46 12.34
CA PHE A 216 2.38 6.05 11.02
C PHE A 216 3.85 6.10 10.55
N ILE A 217 4.10 5.66 9.33
CA ILE A 217 5.41 5.74 8.67
C ILE A 217 5.41 6.90 7.68
N GLU A 218 4.32 7.05 6.93
CA GLU A 218 4.15 8.16 5.98
C GLU A 218 2.67 8.49 5.81
N VAL A 219 2.38 9.78 5.70
CA VAL A 219 1.08 10.31 5.34
C VAL A 219 1.32 11.32 4.22
N GLN A 220 0.78 11.05 3.04
CA GLN A 220 0.89 11.91 1.87
C GLN A 220 -0.51 12.19 1.33
N GLY A 221 -0.95 13.42 1.39
CA GLY A 221 -2.28 13.81 0.94
C GLY A 221 -2.27 15.14 0.20
N THR A 222 -3.15 15.25 -0.77
CA THR A 222 -3.34 16.43 -1.59
C THR A 222 -4.84 16.73 -1.73
N ALA A 223 -5.20 17.99 -1.56
CA ALA A 223 -6.52 18.47 -1.95
C ALA A 223 -6.50 18.82 -3.44
N GLU A 224 -7.34 18.17 -4.22
CA GLU A 224 -7.44 18.38 -5.67
C GLU A 224 -8.40 19.54 -6.03
N ALA A 225 -9.32 19.87 -5.13
CA ALA A 225 -10.31 20.93 -5.32
C ALA A 225 -10.30 21.94 -4.16
N ALA A 226 -11.10 21.73 -3.13
CA ALA A 226 -11.12 22.55 -1.93
C ALA A 226 -10.24 21.95 -0.83
N PRO A 227 -9.62 22.76 0.05
CA PRO A 227 -8.90 22.26 1.20
C PRO A 227 -9.79 21.36 2.08
N PHE A 228 -9.29 20.23 2.53
CA PHE A 228 -9.97 19.37 3.49
C PHE A 228 -9.84 19.89 4.92
N SER A 229 -10.86 19.66 5.73
CA SER A 229 -10.90 20.09 7.12
C SER A 229 -10.09 19.19 8.05
N ALA A 230 -9.86 19.64 9.29
CA ALA A 230 -9.23 18.83 10.33
C ALA A 230 -10.09 17.61 10.72
N GLU A 231 -11.42 17.76 10.68
CA GLU A 231 -12.37 16.67 10.92
C GLU A 231 -12.30 15.59 9.84
N GLU A 232 -12.23 16.01 8.56
CA GLU A 232 -12.04 15.08 7.43
C GLU A 232 -10.70 14.38 7.52
N LEU A 233 -9.62 15.10 7.84
CA LEU A 233 -8.30 14.50 8.06
C LEU A 233 -8.35 13.44 9.16
N THR A 234 -8.96 13.75 10.29
CA THR A 234 -9.10 12.82 11.42
C THR A 234 -9.86 11.57 10.99
N THR A 235 -10.97 11.74 10.28
CA THR A 235 -11.79 10.62 9.79
C THR A 235 -11.02 9.75 8.78
N MET A 236 -10.30 10.36 7.84
CA MET A 236 -9.46 9.64 6.87
C MET A 236 -8.35 8.85 7.57
N LEU A 237 -7.71 9.40 8.60
CA LEU A 237 -6.68 8.68 9.36
C LEU A 237 -7.25 7.52 10.17
N GLU A 238 -8.46 7.63 10.73
CA GLU A 238 -9.12 6.50 11.40
C GLU A 238 -9.51 5.40 10.40
N LEU A 239 -10.03 5.75 9.22
CA LEU A 239 -10.27 4.79 8.14
C LEU A 239 -8.97 4.10 7.71
N ALA A 240 -7.88 4.85 7.59
CA ALA A 240 -6.57 4.27 7.24
C ALA A 240 -6.08 3.28 8.29
N LYS A 241 -6.21 3.58 9.58
CA LYS A 241 -5.86 2.64 10.68
C LYS A 241 -6.64 1.34 10.56
N GLN A 242 -7.95 1.41 10.33
CA GLN A 242 -8.79 0.23 10.15
C GLN A 242 -8.34 -0.56 8.92
N GLY A 243 -8.18 0.10 7.76
CA GLY A 243 -7.78 -0.53 6.52
C GLY A 243 -6.41 -1.21 6.61
N VAL A 244 -5.42 -0.56 7.24
CA VAL A 244 -4.10 -1.14 7.47
C VAL A 244 -4.17 -2.36 8.40
N ALA A 245 -4.97 -2.32 9.46
CA ALA A 245 -5.15 -3.48 10.34
C ALA A 245 -5.74 -4.69 9.58
N ASP A 246 -6.69 -4.46 8.68
CA ASP A 246 -7.25 -5.49 7.82
C ASP A 246 -6.21 -6.04 6.83
N LEU A 247 -5.42 -5.16 6.19
CA LEU A 247 -4.35 -5.55 5.28
C LEU A 247 -3.27 -6.38 5.96
N VAL A 248 -2.87 -6.01 7.19
CA VAL A 248 -1.90 -6.78 7.99
C VAL A 248 -2.44 -8.18 8.28
N ARG A 249 -3.74 -8.34 8.56
CA ARG A 249 -4.35 -9.68 8.72
C ARG A 249 -4.26 -10.50 7.44
N VAL A 250 -4.51 -9.90 6.27
CA VAL A 250 -4.37 -10.58 4.98
C VAL A 250 -2.92 -11.00 4.73
N GLN A 251 -1.94 -10.13 5.03
CA GLN A 251 -0.51 -10.46 4.95
C GLN A 251 -0.16 -11.64 5.86
N GLN A 252 -0.63 -11.64 7.12
CA GLN A 252 -0.41 -12.73 8.08
C GLN A 252 -0.98 -14.05 7.58
N MET A 253 -2.21 -14.04 7.06
CA MET A 253 -2.82 -15.25 6.48
C MET A 253 -2.03 -15.79 5.29
N ALA A 254 -1.54 -14.92 4.41
CA ALA A 254 -0.71 -15.33 3.29
C ALA A 254 0.63 -15.93 3.75
N LEU A 255 1.26 -15.36 4.78
CA LEU A 255 2.54 -15.81 5.33
C LEU A 255 2.45 -17.09 6.17
N ALA A 256 1.25 -17.51 6.56
CA ALA A 256 0.99 -18.74 7.31
C ALA A 256 0.75 -19.96 6.40
N GLN A 257 0.53 -19.76 5.11
CA GLN A 257 0.43 -20.81 4.09
C GLN A 257 1.82 -21.30 3.67
#